data_95697618c0577d797a0f77d82d8ea794
#
_entry.id   95697618c0577d797a0f77d82d8ea794
#
_cell.length_a   1.000
_cell.length_b   1.000
_cell.length_c   1.000
_cell.angle_alpha   90.00
_cell.angle_beta   90.00
_cell.angle_gamma   90.00
#
_symmetry.space_group_name_H-M   'P 1'
#
loop_
_entity.id
_entity.type
_entity.pdbx_description
1 polymer ?
#
loop_
_entity_poly.entity_id
_entity_poly.type
_entity_poly.pdbx_seq_one_letter_code
_entity_poly.pdbx_strand_id
1 'polypeptide(L)'
;EMRWGLHVTLAAKWLDPAETEAFSTPFMVLYAVHDALVKPMPGGLNTPSLAESWQESKDHLTYTFTLRKNVRFHNGEPVTAEDVKFSWDRYKGASATLLKDKVKEVQVLGPTQVRFVLKEPWPDFMTFYGTTASGAAWIVPKKYVQQVGEDGFKTAPIGAGPYKVVSFKPGVEIVMEAFDGYWRKAPSVKRLVMRSMPEETTRAAALRNGEVDIVYLLTGPTADAVRKTPGLTLKAPLLSGAFWLELPEQWDPKSPWHDARVRQAASLAIDRQAVNQAETLGFSRLTGSIVPRIFQYAVHFEPPAYDPARAKKLLADAGYPNGFDGGDFYPFPPYNSMGEAIQGYLQ
;
A
#
# COMPACT_ATOMS: atom_id res chain seq x y z
N GLU A 1 21.16 11.75 9.86
CA GLU A 1 20.60 10.39 9.73
C GLU A 1 19.17 10.36 10.22
N MET A 2 18.33 9.54 9.60
CA MET A 2 16.97 9.22 10.07
C MET A 2 16.81 7.70 10.07
N ARG A 3 16.35 7.15 11.19
CA ARG A 3 16.16 5.71 11.41
C ARG A 3 14.66 5.42 11.54
N TRP A 4 14.17 4.51 10.71
CA TRP A 4 12.75 4.17 10.64
C TRP A 4 12.52 2.70 11.01
N GLY A 5 11.78 2.45 12.10
CA GLY A 5 11.35 1.12 12.51
C GLY A 5 10.10 0.68 11.75
N LEU A 6 10.25 -0.37 10.93
CA LEU A 6 9.17 -0.93 10.09
C LEU A 6 8.45 -2.05 10.82
N HIS A 7 7.13 -2.11 10.66
CA HIS A 7 6.28 -3.17 11.23
C HIS A 7 6.38 -4.52 10.52
N VAL A 8 7.21 -4.63 9.51
CA VAL A 8 7.33 -5.78 8.62
C VAL A 8 8.78 -6.19 8.44
N THR A 9 8.97 -7.42 7.98
CA THR A 9 10.26 -7.94 7.56
C THR A 9 10.57 -7.49 6.14
N LEU A 10 11.71 -6.82 5.95
CA LEU A 10 12.17 -6.35 4.64
C LEU A 10 12.49 -7.53 3.71
N ALA A 11 11.79 -7.65 2.62
CA ALA A 11 11.98 -8.69 1.62
C ALA A 11 12.75 -8.16 0.39
N ALA A 12 13.67 -8.95 -0.15
CA ALA A 12 14.48 -8.57 -1.31
C ALA A 12 13.63 -8.23 -2.55
N LYS A 13 12.49 -8.91 -2.73
CA LYS A 13 11.56 -8.62 -3.83
C LYS A 13 11.00 -7.19 -3.84
N TRP A 14 11.02 -6.48 -2.70
CA TRP A 14 10.54 -5.10 -2.62
C TRP A 14 11.52 -4.09 -3.22
N LEU A 15 12.74 -4.50 -3.50
CA LEU A 15 13.73 -3.67 -4.16
C LEU A 15 13.56 -3.65 -5.69
N ASP A 16 12.73 -4.54 -6.23
CA ASP A 16 12.43 -4.62 -7.65
C ASP A 16 10.96 -4.27 -7.94
N PRO A 17 10.70 -3.14 -8.63
CA PRO A 17 9.33 -2.76 -8.98
C PRO A 17 8.58 -3.80 -9.82
N ALA A 18 9.31 -4.63 -10.59
CA ALA A 18 8.68 -5.62 -11.47
C ALA A 18 7.91 -6.71 -10.71
N GLU A 19 8.23 -6.96 -9.43
CA GLU A 19 7.61 -7.98 -8.59
C GLU A 19 6.72 -7.38 -7.48
N THR A 20 6.45 -6.08 -7.53
CA THR A 20 5.73 -5.37 -6.46
C THR A 20 4.30 -5.86 -6.33
N GLU A 21 3.95 -6.25 -5.11
CA GLU A 21 2.57 -6.47 -4.69
C GLU A 21 1.88 -5.12 -4.41
N ALA A 22 0.55 -5.05 -4.60
CA ALA A 22 -0.23 -3.82 -4.40
C ALA A 22 -0.47 -3.49 -2.92
N PHE A 23 0.59 -3.51 -2.09
CA PHE A 23 0.57 -3.12 -0.69
C PHE A 23 1.40 -1.86 -0.48
N SER A 24 0.99 -1.01 0.45
CA SER A 24 1.69 0.25 0.74
C SER A 24 3.15 0.08 1.16
N THR A 25 3.48 -1.03 1.81
CA THR A 25 4.80 -1.24 2.42
C THR A 25 5.96 -1.34 1.40
N PRO A 26 5.87 -2.11 0.30
CA PRO A 26 6.91 -2.11 -0.73
C PRO A 26 7.16 -0.72 -1.32
N PHE A 27 6.10 0.08 -1.45
CA PHE A 27 6.22 1.42 -2.03
C PHE A 27 7.05 2.39 -1.19
N MET A 28 7.19 2.20 0.14
CA MET A 28 8.09 3.01 0.94
C MET A 28 9.55 2.89 0.46
N VAL A 29 9.97 1.67 0.09
CA VAL A 29 11.29 1.42 -0.49
C VAL A 29 11.35 1.92 -1.94
N LEU A 30 10.31 1.68 -2.74
CA LEU A 30 10.26 2.12 -4.13
C LEU A 30 10.32 3.65 -4.26
N TYR A 31 9.61 4.39 -3.40
CA TYR A 31 9.68 5.86 -3.39
C TYR A 31 11.05 6.40 -2.98
N ALA A 32 11.81 5.63 -2.21
CA ALA A 32 13.17 6.01 -1.82
C ALA A 32 14.19 5.73 -2.94
N VAL A 33 14.15 4.53 -3.53
CA VAL A 33 15.21 4.04 -4.44
C VAL A 33 14.88 4.31 -5.91
N HIS A 34 13.61 4.20 -6.30
CA HIS A 34 13.16 4.31 -7.68
C HIS A 34 12.29 5.55 -7.90
N ASP A 35 11.99 5.81 -9.16
CA ASP A 35 10.98 6.78 -9.53
C ASP A 35 10.09 6.21 -10.65
N ALA A 36 8.86 6.72 -10.75
CA ALA A 36 7.86 6.26 -11.70
C ALA A 36 7.62 7.30 -12.79
N LEU A 37 7.00 6.94 -13.91
CA LEU A 37 6.54 7.91 -14.89
C LEU A 37 5.55 8.89 -14.27
N VAL A 38 4.57 8.34 -13.58
CA VAL A 38 3.51 9.02 -12.83
C VAL A 38 3.34 8.29 -11.51
N LYS A 39 3.10 9.00 -10.43
CA LYS A 39 2.87 8.39 -9.11
C LYS A 39 2.02 9.29 -8.21
N PRO A 40 1.35 8.75 -7.19
CA PRO A 40 0.68 9.54 -6.17
C PRO A 40 1.67 10.43 -5.41
N MET A 41 1.29 11.69 -5.23
CA MET A 41 2.01 12.68 -4.44
C MET A 41 0.97 13.47 -3.63
N PRO A 42 1.35 14.26 -2.62
CA PRO A 42 0.39 15.02 -1.82
C PRO A 42 -0.56 15.91 -2.62
N GLY A 43 -0.19 16.29 -3.84
CA GLY A 43 -1.01 17.12 -4.74
C GLY A 43 -2.00 16.36 -5.63
N GLY A 44 -1.97 15.01 -5.63
CA GLY A 44 -2.88 14.20 -6.45
C GLY A 44 -2.38 12.79 -6.73
N LEU A 45 -3.31 11.94 -7.16
CA LEU A 45 -3.02 10.52 -7.43
C LEU A 45 -2.14 10.35 -8.67
N ASN A 46 -2.43 11.08 -9.74
CA ASN A 46 -1.68 11.01 -11.00
C ASN A 46 -0.79 12.26 -11.14
N THR A 47 0.31 12.29 -10.38
CA THR A 47 1.26 13.42 -10.44
C THR A 47 2.41 13.09 -11.39
N PRO A 48 2.76 14.01 -12.35
CA PRO A 48 3.93 13.85 -13.21
C PRO A 48 5.21 13.65 -12.39
N SER A 49 6.00 12.63 -12.76
CA SER A 49 7.26 12.31 -12.10
C SER A 49 8.37 12.20 -13.14
N LEU A 50 8.86 11.04 -13.55
CA LEU A 50 9.84 10.91 -14.65
C LEU A 50 9.25 11.42 -15.97
N ALA A 51 7.95 11.23 -16.20
CA ALA A 51 7.25 11.98 -17.24
C ALA A 51 6.99 13.41 -16.77
N GLU A 52 7.29 14.40 -17.60
CA GLU A 52 6.90 15.79 -17.37
C GLU A 52 5.44 16.04 -17.75
N SER A 53 4.92 15.25 -18.70
CA SER A 53 3.53 15.29 -19.17
C SER A 53 3.14 13.99 -19.85
N TRP A 54 1.84 13.82 -20.03
CA TRP A 54 1.27 12.79 -20.92
C TRP A 54 0.05 13.33 -21.64
N GLN A 55 -0.29 12.70 -22.75
CA GLN A 55 -1.46 13.00 -23.56
C GLN A 55 -2.23 11.71 -23.82
N GLU A 56 -3.52 11.77 -23.61
CA GLU A 56 -4.47 10.75 -24.02
C GLU A 56 -5.09 11.13 -25.37
N SER A 57 -5.22 10.16 -26.28
CA SER A 57 -5.86 10.38 -27.57
C SER A 57 -7.39 10.55 -27.42
N LYS A 58 -8.04 11.19 -28.40
CA LYS A 58 -9.49 11.43 -28.39
C LYS A 58 -10.33 10.15 -28.39
N ASP A 59 -9.81 9.07 -28.95
CA ASP A 59 -10.43 7.75 -28.97
C ASP A 59 -10.13 6.91 -27.72
N HIS A 60 -9.35 7.47 -26.77
CA HIS A 60 -8.94 6.81 -25.54
C HIS A 60 -8.12 5.53 -25.75
N LEU A 61 -7.50 5.36 -26.92
CA LEU A 61 -6.71 4.18 -27.24
C LEU A 61 -5.22 4.35 -27.03
N THR A 62 -4.72 5.59 -26.87
CA THR A 62 -3.29 5.81 -26.67
C THR A 62 -2.98 6.80 -25.55
N TYR A 63 -1.92 6.49 -24.79
CA TYR A 63 -1.33 7.36 -23.79
C TYR A 63 0.13 7.61 -24.17
N THR A 64 0.48 8.83 -24.54
CA THR A 64 1.85 9.23 -24.93
C THR A 64 2.49 10.04 -23.80
N PHE A 65 3.56 9.50 -23.21
CA PHE A 65 4.32 10.14 -22.13
C PHE A 65 5.56 10.82 -22.71
N THR A 66 5.83 12.05 -22.26
CA THR A 66 7.07 12.79 -22.53
C THR A 66 7.93 12.79 -21.28
N LEU A 67 9.15 12.23 -21.40
CA LEU A 67 10.09 12.11 -20.29
C LEU A 67 10.85 13.42 -20.07
N ARG A 68 11.23 13.70 -18.82
CA ARG A 68 12.16 14.79 -18.48
C ARG A 68 13.54 14.53 -19.07
N LYS A 69 14.17 15.55 -19.63
CA LYS A 69 15.44 15.41 -20.36
C LYS A 69 16.68 15.16 -19.49
N ASN A 70 16.70 15.57 -18.24
CA ASN A 70 17.90 15.59 -17.40
C ASN A 70 17.85 14.65 -16.20
N VAL A 71 17.04 13.58 -16.31
CA VAL A 71 16.96 12.58 -15.26
C VAL A 71 18.02 11.52 -15.46
N ARG A 72 18.70 11.17 -14.37
CA ARG A 72 19.70 10.11 -14.35
C ARG A 72 19.40 9.08 -13.30
N PHE A 73 19.75 7.85 -13.59
CA PHE A 73 19.84 6.79 -12.61
C PHE A 73 21.02 7.01 -11.65
N HIS A 74 21.07 6.27 -10.55
CA HIS A 74 22.11 6.38 -9.54
C HIS A 74 23.53 6.11 -10.06
N ASN A 75 23.68 5.37 -11.16
CA ASN A 75 24.94 5.12 -11.84
C ASN A 75 25.33 6.21 -12.86
N GLY A 76 24.51 7.26 -12.99
CA GLY A 76 24.76 8.39 -13.89
C GLY A 76 24.21 8.20 -15.32
N GLU A 77 23.71 7.02 -15.69
CA GLU A 77 23.06 6.82 -16.98
C GLU A 77 21.75 7.60 -17.12
N PRO A 78 21.42 8.16 -18.29
CA PRO A 78 20.17 8.86 -18.50
C PRO A 78 18.98 7.90 -18.44
N VAL A 79 17.84 8.36 -17.96
CA VAL A 79 16.55 7.67 -18.08
C VAL A 79 16.00 7.90 -19.47
N THR A 80 15.63 6.82 -20.17
CA THR A 80 15.17 6.86 -21.56
C THR A 80 13.84 6.11 -21.73
N ALA A 81 13.19 6.32 -22.88
CA ALA A 81 11.97 5.58 -23.26
C ALA A 81 12.22 4.07 -23.42
N GLU A 82 13.46 3.65 -23.72
CA GLU A 82 13.84 2.24 -23.75
C GLU A 82 13.79 1.60 -22.35
N ASP A 83 14.16 2.35 -21.30
CA ASP A 83 14.05 1.87 -19.92
C ASP A 83 12.58 1.72 -19.49
N VAL A 84 11.70 2.61 -19.97
CA VAL A 84 10.26 2.52 -19.74
C VAL A 84 9.69 1.26 -20.36
N LYS A 85 9.97 1.04 -21.67
CA LYS A 85 9.50 -0.16 -22.35
C LYS A 85 10.05 -1.43 -21.71
N PHE A 86 11.32 -1.47 -21.37
CA PHE A 86 11.96 -2.59 -20.68
C PHE A 86 11.31 -2.87 -19.33
N SER A 87 11.04 -1.84 -18.51
CA SER A 87 10.39 -1.98 -17.22
C SER A 87 8.97 -2.55 -17.34
N TRP A 88 8.23 -2.11 -18.36
CA TRP A 88 6.92 -2.65 -18.71
C TRP A 88 6.98 -4.12 -19.15
N ASP A 89 7.89 -4.44 -20.07
CA ASP A 89 7.98 -5.80 -20.66
C ASP A 89 8.27 -6.85 -19.58
N ARG A 90 9.12 -6.52 -18.59
CA ARG A 90 9.48 -7.41 -17.48
C ARG A 90 8.50 -7.41 -16.32
N TYR A 91 7.52 -6.50 -16.28
CA TYR A 91 6.58 -6.36 -15.16
C TYR A 91 5.71 -7.61 -14.99
N LYS A 92 5.70 -8.17 -13.76
CA LYS A 92 4.96 -9.36 -13.34
C LYS A 92 4.31 -9.24 -11.96
N GLY A 93 4.27 -8.02 -11.42
CA GLY A 93 3.68 -7.70 -10.11
C GLY A 93 2.15 -7.64 -10.11
N ALA A 94 1.61 -6.91 -9.16
CA ALA A 94 0.16 -6.74 -8.99
C ALA A 94 -0.50 -6.21 -10.27
N SER A 95 -1.65 -6.78 -10.62
CA SER A 95 -2.44 -6.43 -11.82
C SER A 95 -1.71 -6.64 -13.16
N ALA A 96 -0.56 -7.35 -13.18
CA ALA A 96 0.21 -7.54 -14.41
C ALA A 96 -0.61 -8.22 -15.52
N THR A 97 -1.40 -9.25 -15.20
CA THR A 97 -2.27 -9.94 -16.17
C THR A 97 -3.29 -8.99 -16.77
N LEU A 98 -3.99 -8.22 -15.93
CA LEU A 98 -4.98 -7.24 -16.39
C LEU A 98 -4.34 -6.17 -17.28
N LEU A 99 -3.23 -5.58 -16.83
CA LEU A 99 -2.50 -4.55 -17.57
C LEU A 99 -2.05 -5.04 -18.96
N LYS A 100 -1.45 -6.23 -19.03
CA LYS A 100 -0.98 -6.83 -20.28
C LYS A 100 -2.12 -7.32 -21.17
N ASP A 101 -3.26 -7.69 -20.58
CA ASP A 101 -4.45 -7.98 -21.36
C ASP A 101 -5.02 -6.74 -22.06
N LYS A 102 -5.06 -5.60 -21.38
CA LYS A 102 -5.62 -4.35 -21.92
C LYS A 102 -4.67 -3.57 -22.83
N VAL A 103 -3.36 -3.63 -22.58
CA VAL A 103 -2.36 -2.96 -23.42
C VAL A 103 -1.96 -3.84 -24.58
N LYS A 104 -2.10 -3.31 -25.80
CA LYS A 104 -1.71 -3.98 -27.05
C LYS A 104 -0.20 -3.98 -27.24
N GLU A 105 0.42 -2.81 -27.06
CA GLU A 105 1.87 -2.62 -27.22
C GLU A 105 2.36 -1.34 -26.54
N VAL A 106 3.68 -1.30 -26.31
CA VAL A 106 4.39 -0.09 -25.87
C VAL A 106 5.42 0.28 -26.91
N GLN A 107 5.26 1.46 -27.50
CA GLN A 107 6.07 2.00 -28.61
C GLN A 107 7.08 3.02 -28.08
N VAL A 108 8.34 2.88 -28.42
CA VAL A 108 9.38 3.89 -28.22
C VAL A 108 9.38 4.82 -29.42
N LEU A 109 8.95 6.07 -29.23
CA LEU A 109 8.86 7.07 -30.31
C LEU A 109 10.13 7.91 -30.46
N GLY A 110 11.03 7.81 -29.50
CA GLY A 110 12.30 8.53 -29.44
C GLY A 110 12.91 8.40 -28.05
N PRO A 111 14.05 9.01 -27.79
CA PRO A 111 14.75 8.85 -26.51
C PRO A 111 13.92 9.28 -25.28
N THR A 112 13.01 10.23 -25.46
CA THR A 112 12.21 10.85 -24.40
C THR A 112 10.70 10.70 -24.59
N GLN A 113 10.24 9.87 -25.53
CA GLN A 113 8.82 9.65 -25.76
C GLN A 113 8.47 8.18 -25.85
N VAL A 114 7.46 7.77 -25.09
CA VAL A 114 6.90 6.42 -25.09
C VAL A 114 5.39 6.48 -25.20
N ARG A 115 4.80 5.57 -25.97
CA ARG A 115 3.36 5.47 -26.17
C ARG A 115 2.87 4.09 -25.78
N PHE A 116 1.86 4.06 -24.94
CA PHE A 116 1.06 2.87 -24.66
C PHE A 116 -0.14 2.86 -25.61
N VAL A 117 -0.35 1.76 -26.30
CA VAL A 117 -1.49 1.53 -27.19
C VAL A 117 -2.38 0.48 -26.53
N LEU A 118 -3.63 0.83 -26.29
CA LEU A 118 -4.62 -0.06 -25.69
C LEU A 118 -5.35 -0.85 -26.80
N LYS A 119 -5.88 -2.04 -26.43
CA LYS A 119 -6.72 -2.85 -27.33
C LYS A 119 -8.13 -2.26 -27.47
N GLU A 120 -8.61 -1.60 -26.43
CA GLU A 120 -9.91 -0.95 -26.34
C GLU A 120 -9.82 0.23 -25.36
N PRO A 121 -10.74 1.22 -25.39
CA PRO A 121 -10.79 2.29 -24.41
C PRO A 121 -10.91 1.73 -22.99
N TRP A 122 -9.98 2.13 -22.12
CA TRP A 122 -9.97 1.68 -20.73
C TRP A 122 -9.73 2.86 -19.77
N PRO A 123 -10.80 3.45 -19.21
CA PRO A 123 -10.71 4.63 -18.36
C PRO A 123 -9.83 4.44 -17.11
N ASP A 124 -9.71 3.21 -16.62
CA ASP A 124 -8.93 2.88 -15.43
C ASP A 124 -7.42 2.68 -15.69
N PHE A 125 -6.95 2.85 -16.93
CA PHE A 125 -5.53 2.65 -17.26
C PHE A 125 -4.62 3.43 -16.31
N MET A 126 -4.86 4.71 -16.11
CA MET A 126 -4.02 5.54 -15.23
C MET A 126 -4.17 5.18 -13.75
N THR A 127 -5.32 4.64 -13.34
CA THR A 127 -5.51 4.11 -11.98
C THR A 127 -4.59 2.92 -11.72
N PHE A 128 -4.53 1.96 -12.64
CA PHE A 128 -3.67 0.78 -12.50
C PHE A 128 -2.20 1.06 -12.80
N TYR A 129 -1.92 1.89 -13.79
CA TYR A 129 -0.55 2.20 -14.21
C TYR A 129 0.13 3.27 -13.37
N GLY A 130 -0.56 4.37 -13.05
CA GLY A 130 0.00 5.58 -12.45
C GLY A 130 -0.14 5.68 -10.93
N THR A 131 -0.67 4.66 -10.24
CA THR A 131 -0.86 4.67 -8.78
C THR A 131 -0.20 3.47 -8.10
N THR A 132 -0.35 3.36 -6.79
CA THR A 132 0.14 2.20 -6.02
C THR A 132 -0.75 0.95 -6.16
N ALA A 133 -1.73 0.95 -7.05
CA ALA A 133 -2.47 -0.25 -7.44
C ALA A 133 -1.57 -1.27 -8.18
N SER A 134 -0.45 -0.79 -8.75
CA SER A 134 0.59 -1.63 -9.33
C SER A 134 1.95 -0.96 -9.25
N GLY A 135 3.03 -1.71 -9.51
CA GLY A 135 4.39 -1.17 -9.67
C GLY A 135 4.79 -0.90 -11.13
N ALA A 136 3.86 -1.00 -12.06
CA ALA A 136 4.15 -0.99 -13.50
C ALA A 136 4.75 0.31 -14.04
N ALA A 137 4.49 1.45 -13.37
CA ALA A 137 5.02 2.75 -13.78
C ALA A 137 6.42 3.06 -13.23
N TRP A 138 6.95 2.24 -12.30
CA TRP A 138 8.30 2.42 -11.75
C TRP A 138 9.37 1.92 -12.72
N ILE A 139 10.37 2.74 -12.97
CA ILE A 139 11.34 2.53 -14.05
C ILE A 139 12.68 2.10 -13.48
N VAL A 140 13.28 1.09 -14.12
CA VAL A 140 14.59 0.54 -13.80
C VAL A 140 15.54 0.67 -15.00
N PRO A 141 16.88 0.77 -14.77
CA PRO A 141 17.87 0.91 -15.84
C PRO A 141 18.06 -0.41 -16.61
N LYS A 142 17.59 -0.44 -17.86
CA LYS A 142 17.66 -1.61 -18.76
C LYS A 142 19.03 -2.25 -18.82
N LYS A 143 20.05 -1.45 -19.10
CA LYS A 143 21.43 -1.97 -19.28
C LYS A 143 21.97 -2.61 -18.01
N TYR A 144 21.75 -1.94 -16.87
CA TYR A 144 22.21 -2.46 -15.58
C TYR A 144 21.51 -3.75 -15.20
N VAL A 145 20.18 -3.83 -15.34
CA VAL A 145 19.43 -5.07 -15.06
C VAL A 145 19.88 -6.20 -15.96
N GLN A 146 20.12 -5.94 -17.26
CA GLN A 146 20.64 -6.94 -18.19
C GLN A 146 22.06 -7.40 -17.83
N GLN A 147 22.89 -6.51 -17.27
CA GLN A 147 24.26 -6.83 -16.85
C GLN A 147 24.31 -7.70 -15.60
N VAL A 148 23.48 -7.40 -14.58
CA VAL A 148 23.55 -8.07 -13.27
C VAL A 148 22.54 -9.20 -13.12
N GLY A 149 21.56 -9.28 -14.02
CA GLY A 149 20.43 -10.21 -13.95
C GLY A 149 19.39 -9.83 -12.90
N GLU A 150 18.26 -10.55 -12.88
CA GLU A 150 17.13 -10.29 -11.99
C GLU A 150 17.52 -10.41 -10.51
N ASP A 151 18.25 -11.45 -10.14
CA ASP A 151 18.66 -11.68 -8.74
C ASP A 151 19.76 -10.71 -8.29
N GLY A 152 20.69 -10.38 -9.18
CA GLY A 152 21.69 -9.35 -8.91
C GLY A 152 21.04 -7.98 -8.68
N PHE A 153 20.01 -7.65 -9.44
CA PHE A 153 19.27 -6.41 -9.27
C PHE A 153 18.56 -6.31 -7.91
N LYS A 154 17.99 -7.41 -7.40
CA LYS A 154 17.33 -7.45 -6.07
C LYS A 154 18.31 -7.28 -4.91
N THR A 155 19.59 -7.57 -5.10
CA THR A 155 20.61 -7.40 -4.07
C THR A 155 21.32 -6.05 -4.13
N ALA A 156 21.46 -5.47 -5.31
CA ALA A 156 22.10 -4.19 -5.57
C ALA A 156 21.26 -3.32 -6.52
N PRO A 157 20.08 -2.85 -6.10
CA PRO A 157 19.18 -2.10 -6.96
C PRO A 157 19.73 -0.70 -7.26
N ILE A 158 19.55 -0.29 -8.51
CA ILE A 158 19.82 1.08 -8.97
C ILE A 158 18.50 1.65 -9.49
N GLY A 159 18.16 2.85 -9.05
CA GLY A 159 16.97 3.56 -9.49
C GLY A 159 17.24 5.02 -9.86
N ALA A 160 16.19 5.77 -10.09
CA ALA A 160 16.22 7.21 -10.32
C ALA A 160 15.61 8.00 -9.15
N GLY A 161 15.45 7.35 -7.99
CA GLY A 161 14.85 7.91 -6.80
C GLY A 161 15.80 8.80 -5.98
N PRO A 162 15.30 9.40 -4.88
CA PRO A 162 16.05 10.35 -4.07
C PRO A 162 17.18 9.71 -3.23
N TYR A 163 17.19 8.40 -3.06
CA TYR A 163 18.20 7.70 -2.26
C TYR A 163 18.83 6.54 -3.02
N LYS A 164 20.13 6.34 -2.81
CA LYS A 164 20.91 5.18 -3.28
C LYS A 164 21.01 4.14 -2.17
N VAL A 165 20.87 2.87 -2.50
CA VAL A 165 21.14 1.78 -1.56
C VAL A 165 22.64 1.67 -1.31
N VAL A 166 23.03 1.71 -0.04
CA VAL A 166 24.41 1.50 0.42
C VAL A 166 24.61 0.07 0.88
N SER A 167 23.65 -0.45 1.64
CA SER A 167 23.65 -1.84 2.07
C SER A 167 22.23 -2.34 2.29
N PHE A 168 22.04 -3.63 2.03
CA PHE A 168 20.80 -4.31 2.30
C PHE A 168 21.09 -5.65 2.98
N LYS A 169 20.50 -5.85 4.15
CA LYS A 169 20.51 -7.11 4.89
C LYS A 169 19.05 -7.61 4.95
N PRO A 170 18.68 -8.59 4.13
CA PRO A 170 17.32 -9.12 4.11
C PRO A 170 16.81 -9.45 5.51
N GLY A 171 15.58 -9.06 5.82
CA GLY A 171 14.97 -9.28 7.11
C GLY A 171 15.48 -8.39 8.25
N VAL A 172 16.53 -7.63 8.06
CA VAL A 172 17.17 -6.83 9.11
C VAL A 172 17.03 -5.33 8.82
N GLU A 173 17.77 -4.82 7.83
CA GLU A 173 17.78 -3.40 7.52
C GLU A 173 18.17 -3.10 6.08
N ILE A 174 17.75 -1.93 5.61
CA ILE A 174 18.29 -1.29 4.41
C ILE A 174 18.86 0.09 4.79
N VAL A 175 20.07 0.35 4.33
CA VAL A 175 20.77 1.63 4.53
C VAL A 175 20.85 2.34 3.20
N MET A 176 20.46 3.60 3.19
CA MET A 176 20.41 4.42 1.98
C MET A 176 21.04 5.78 2.23
N GLU A 177 21.66 6.34 1.20
CA GLU A 177 22.22 7.70 1.20
C GLU A 177 21.53 8.57 0.17
N ALA A 178 21.36 9.86 0.49
CA ALA A 178 20.76 10.83 -0.40
C ALA A 178 21.51 10.90 -1.73
N PHE A 179 20.76 10.89 -2.82
CA PHE A 179 21.29 11.11 -4.16
C PHE A 179 21.31 12.60 -4.49
N ASP A 180 22.48 13.24 -4.44
CA ASP A 180 22.60 14.67 -4.71
C ASP A 180 22.26 15.04 -6.16
N GLY A 181 22.38 14.09 -7.10
CA GLY A 181 21.94 14.21 -8.49
C GLY A 181 20.43 13.98 -8.73
N TYR A 182 19.63 13.90 -7.68
CA TYR A 182 18.19 13.70 -7.83
C TYR A 182 17.54 14.86 -8.56
N TRP A 183 16.75 14.57 -9.56
CA TRP A 183 16.16 15.55 -10.49
C TRP A 183 15.15 16.53 -9.86
N ARG A 184 14.56 16.17 -8.71
CA ARG A 184 13.82 17.11 -7.84
C ARG A 184 14.77 17.69 -6.79
N LYS A 185 14.21 18.19 -5.71
CA LYS A 185 14.97 18.66 -4.55
C LYS A 185 15.68 17.48 -3.88
N ALA A 186 17.00 17.55 -3.76
CA ALA A 186 17.77 16.55 -3.01
C ALA A 186 17.28 16.43 -1.57
N PRO A 187 17.26 15.22 -0.98
CA PRO A 187 16.81 15.03 0.39
C PRO A 187 17.65 15.82 1.39
N SER A 188 17.00 16.42 2.39
CA SER A 188 17.69 17.06 3.53
C SER A 188 18.26 16.02 4.49
N VAL A 189 17.60 14.87 4.64
CA VAL A 189 18.10 13.72 5.38
C VAL A 189 19.14 13.00 4.53
N LYS A 190 20.43 13.09 4.92
CA LYS A 190 21.52 12.53 4.10
C LYS A 190 21.67 11.02 4.21
N ARG A 191 21.20 10.40 5.28
CA ARG A 191 21.25 8.96 5.50
C ARG A 191 19.91 8.49 6.06
N LEU A 192 19.30 7.50 5.39
CA LEU A 192 18.05 6.88 5.78
C LEU A 192 18.30 5.39 6.07
N VAL A 193 17.91 4.95 7.26
CA VAL A 193 18.01 3.55 7.69
C VAL A 193 16.60 3.05 7.97
N MET A 194 16.17 2.01 7.27
CA MET A 194 14.91 1.31 7.57
C MET A 194 15.23 -0.04 8.21
N ARG A 195 14.69 -0.30 9.41
CA ARG A 195 14.92 -1.51 10.19
C ARG A 195 13.65 -2.33 10.31
N SER A 196 13.76 -3.64 10.10
CA SER A 196 12.66 -4.57 10.37
C SER A 196 12.45 -4.70 11.88
N MET A 197 11.27 -4.34 12.35
CA MET A 197 10.85 -4.43 13.76
C MET A 197 9.37 -4.85 13.79
N PRO A 198 9.04 -6.12 13.46
CA PRO A 198 7.64 -6.57 13.33
C PRO A 198 6.83 -6.41 14.60
N GLU A 199 7.46 -6.63 15.77
CA GLU A 199 6.78 -6.51 17.06
C GLU A 199 6.54 -5.07 17.48
N GLU A 200 5.28 -4.74 17.75
CA GLU A 200 4.84 -3.37 18.05
C GLU A 200 5.50 -2.82 19.32
N THR A 201 5.54 -3.63 20.38
CA THR A 201 6.14 -3.24 21.67
C THR A 201 7.64 -2.95 21.52
N THR A 202 8.34 -3.75 20.71
CA THR A 202 9.76 -3.53 20.37
C THR A 202 9.95 -2.21 19.62
N ARG A 203 9.08 -1.90 18.62
CA ARG A 203 9.14 -0.62 17.90
C ARG A 203 8.92 0.57 18.83
N ALA A 204 7.91 0.49 19.71
CA ALA A 204 7.62 1.54 20.66
C ALA A 204 8.74 1.76 21.68
N ALA A 205 9.38 0.68 22.16
CA ALA A 205 10.53 0.75 23.04
C ALA A 205 11.74 1.40 22.33
N ALA A 206 12.08 0.97 21.12
CA ALA A 206 13.15 1.53 20.32
C ALA A 206 12.96 3.04 20.06
N LEU A 207 11.72 3.48 19.81
CA LEU A 207 11.39 4.90 19.64
C LEU A 207 11.62 5.68 20.95
N ARG A 208 11.16 5.17 22.09
CA ARG A 208 11.35 5.83 23.40
C ARG A 208 12.81 5.91 23.82
N ASN A 209 13.60 4.91 23.46
CA ASN A 209 15.05 4.88 23.75
C ASN A 209 15.87 5.68 22.73
N GLY A 210 15.28 6.27 21.70
CA GLY A 210 15.98 7.00 20.65
C GLY A 210 16.81 6.10 19.70
N GLU A 211 16.54 4.80 19.64
CA GLU A 211 17.20 3.88 18.73
C GLU A 211 16.67 4.04 17.30
N VAL A 212 15.42 4.50 17.16
CA VAL A 212 14.78 4.91 15.91
C VAL A 212 14.10 6.27 16.08
N ASP A 213 13.92 6.98 14.97
CA ASP A 213 13.36 8.33 14.96
C ASP A 213 11.88 8.34 14.55
N ILE A 214 11.45 7.32 13.80
CA ILE A 214 10.07 7.15 13.33
C ILE A 214 9.66 5.69 13.47
N VAL A 215 8.43 5.47 13.91
CA VAL A 215 7.72 4.19 13.83
C VAL A 215 6.30 4.44 13.37
N TYR A 216 5.63 3.42 12.89
CA TYR A 216 4.22 3.50 12.48
C TYR A 216 3.49 2.19 12.78
N LEU A 217 2.15 2.21 12.61
CA LEU A 217 1.28 1.11 13.01
C LEU A 217 1.46 0.77 14.49
N LEU A 218 1.12 1.73 15.32
CA LEU A 218 0.91 1.57 16.75
C LEU A 218 -0.59 1.55 17.01
N THR A 219 -1.04 0.60 17.81
CA THR A 219 -2.44 0.40 18.14
C THR A 219 -2.72 0.83 19.59
N GLY A 220 -3.95 1.16 19.90
CA GLY A 220 -4.54 1.36 21.22
C GLY A 220 -3.57 1.77 22.34
N PRO A 221 -3.33 0.89 23.31
CA PRO A 221 -2.52 1.22 24.50
C PRO A 221 -1.08 1.64 24.19
N THR A 222 -0.47 1.04 23.16
CA THR A 222 0.92 1.36 22.74
C THR A 222 1.00 2.78 22.17
N ALA A 223 0.04 3.16 21.33
CA ALA A 223 -0.06 4.50 20.78
C ALA A 223 -0.33 5.54 21.88
N ASP A 224 -1.16 5.22 22.85
CA ASP A 224 -1.45 6.10 24.00
C ASP A 224 -0.21 6.31 24.88
N ALA A 225 0.56 5.25 25.13
CA ALA A 225 1.82 5.34 25.87
C ALA A 225 2.84 6.24 25.15
N VAL A 226 2.98 6.11 23.82
CA VAL A 226 3.84 7.00 23.01
C VAL A 226 3.34 8.44 23.06
N ARG A 227 2.02 8.67 22.92
CA ARG A 227 1.42 10.01 23.01
C ARG A 227 1.72 10.73 24.33
N LYS A 228 1.82 9.98 25.42
CA LYS A 228 2.12 10.50 26.79
C LYS A 228 3.62 10.66 27.06
N THR A 229 4.47 10.17 26.18
CA THR A 229 5.94 10.25 26.37
C THR A 229 6.45 11.64 25.95
N PRO A 230 7.12 12.41 26.85
CA PRO A 230 7.69 13.70 26.51
C PRO A 230 8.67 13.61 25.33
N GLY A 231 8.62 14.58 24.42
CA GLY A 231 9.49 14.64 23.23
C GLY A 231 9.03 13.78 22.05
N LEU A 232 8.01 12.95 22.21
CA LEU A 232 7.42 12.19 21.12
C LEU A 232 6.12 12.83 20.62
N THR A 233 5.82 12.63 19.35
CA THR A 233 4.60 13.13 18.71
C THR A 233 3.86 11.98 18.04
N LEU A 234 2.61 11.74 18.45
CA LEU A 234 1.72 10.81 17.77
C LEU A 234 0.94 11.55 16.68
N LYS A 235 0.95 11.01 15.47
CA LYS A 235 0.14 11.48 14.34
C LYS A 235 -0.73 10.35 13.81
N ALA A 236 -2.01 10.62 13.61
CA ALA A 236 -2.98 9.69 13.07
C ALA A 236 -3.43 10.16 11.67
N PRO A 237 -2.74 9.76 10.59
CA PRO A 237 -3.19 10.07 9.24
C PRO A 237 -4.45 9.26 8.92
N LEU A 238 -5.38 9.86 8.17
CA LEU A 238 -6.47 9.11 7.57
C LEU A 238 -5.93 8.29 6.39
N LEU A 239 -6.09 6.99 6.50
CA LEU A 239 -5.75 6.06 5.42
C LEU A 239 -6.95 5.83 4.51
N SER A 240 -6.69 5.52 3.25
CA SER A 240 -7.69 5.16 2.26
C SER A 240 -8.09 3.68 2.41
N GLY A 241 -8.49 3.27 3.58
CA GLY A 241 -8.86 1.90 3.92
C GLY A 241 -9.99 1.84 4.94
N ALA A 242 -10.69 0.72 4.98
CA ALA A 242 -11.67 0.39 6.00
C ALA A 242 -11.33 -0.98 6.59
N PHE A 243 -11.64 -1.18 7.86
CA PHE A 243 -11.68 -2.52 8.46
C PHE A 243 -13.04 -3.12 8.19
N TRP A 244 -13.07 -4.37 7.77
CA TRP A 244 -14.30 -5.13 7.54
C TRP A 244 -14.13 -6.56 8.00
N LEU A 245 -15.25 -7.22 8.28
CA LEU A 245 -15.31 -8.68 8.43
C LEU A 245 -15.63 -9.29 7.09
N GLU A 246 -14.81 -10.23 6.67
CA GLU A 246 -15.07 -11.06 5.50
C GLU A 246 -15.72 -12.37 5.93
N LEU A 247 -16.82 -12.72 5.28
CA LEU A 247 -17.61 -13.92 5.56
C LEU A 247 -17.64 -14.78 4.31
N PRO A 248 -16.56 -15.52 3.98
CA PRO A 248 -16.45 -16.27 2.72
C PRO A 248 -17.53 -17.34 2.59
N GLU A 249 -17.98 -17.93 3.70
CA GLU A 249 -19.05 -18.92 3.71
C GLU A 249 -20.45 -18.37 3.37
N GLN A 250 -20.64 -17.07 3.25
CA GLN A 250 -21.92 -16.48 2.86
C GLN A 250 -22.44 -17.01 1.50
N TRP A 251 -21.56 -17.56 0.70
CA TRP A 251 -21.89 -18.13 -0.61
C TRP A 251 -22.27 -19.62 -0.56
N ASP A 252 -22.05 -20.31 0.57
CA ASP A 252 -22.47 -21.70 0.78
C ASP A 252 -23.89 -21.74 1.38
N PRO A 253 -24.92 -22.26 0.67
CA PRO A 253 -26.27 -22.37 1.19
C PRO A 253 -26.40 -23.23 2.46
N LYS A 254 -25.41 -24.04 2.79
CA LYS A 254 -25.39 -24.86 4.00
C LYS A 254 -24.84 -24.14 5.23
N SER A 255 -24.08 -23.07 5.01
CA SER A 255 -23.52 -22.29 6.11
C SER A 255 -24.56 -21.38 6.76
N PRO A 256 -24.56 -21.25 8.10
CA PRO A 256 -25.36 -20.23 8.79
C PRO A 256 -25.11 -18.80 8.25
N TRP A 257 -23.88 -18.51 7.79
CA TRP A 257 -23.51 -17.22 7.22
C TRP A 257 -24.21 -16.89 5.89
N HIS A 258 -24.84 -17.88 5.24
CA HIS A 258 -25.64 -17.64 4.02
C HIS A 258 -26.90 -16.81 4.33
N ASP A 259 -27.47 -16.93 5.53
CA ASP A 259 -28.63 -16.15 5.93
C ASP A 259 -28.24 -14.69 6.23
N ALA A 260 -28.87 -13.76 5.54
CA ALA A 260 -28.63 -12.33 5.73
C ALA A 260 -28.95 -11.85 7.17
N ARG A 261 -29.88 -12.50 7.86
CA ARG A 261 -30.23 -12.17 9.27
C ARG A 261 -29.08 -12.50 10.19
N VAL A 262 -28.35 -13.59 9.95
CA VAL A 262 -27.16 -13.97 10.72
C VAL A 262 -26.05 -12.94 10.53
N ARG A 263 -25.79 -12.50 9.30
CA ARG A 263 -24.78 -11.46 9.01
C ARG A 263 -25.17 -10.10 9.63
N GLN A 264 -26.47 -9.76 9.61
CA GLN A 264 -26.97 -8.56 10.28
C GLN A 264 -26.84 -8.65 11.80
N ALA A 265 -27.09 -9.80 12.39
CA ALA A 265 -26.92 -10.04 13.82
C ALA A 265 -25.45 -9.82 14.22
N ALA A 266 -24.51 -10.43 13.53
CA ALA A 266 -23.07 -10.20 13.77
C ALA A 266 -22.70 -8.71 13.66
N SER A 267 -23.24 -8.01 12.67
CA SER A 267 -23.00 -6.58 12.50
C SER A 267 -23.56 -5.73 13.66
N LEU A 268 -24.73 -6.07 14.20
CA LEU A 268 -25.37 -5.35 15.33
C LEU A 268 -24.73 -5.72 16.69
N ALA A 269 -24.09 -6.88 16.79
CA ALA A 269 -23.44 -7.34 18.02
C ALA A 269 -22.15 -6.59 18.33
N ILE A 270 -21.50 -5.94 17.36
CA ILE A 270 -20.20 -5.29 17.53
C ILE A 270 -20.37 -3.82 17.88
N ASP A 271 -19.89 -3.41 19.06
CA ASP A 271 -19.77 -1.99 19.45
C ASP A 271 -18.56 -1.35 18.76
N ARG A 272 -18.80 -0.81 17.56
CA ARG A 272 -17.76 -0.16 16.76
C ARG A 272 -17.17 1.07 17.42
N GLN A 273 -17.94 1.76 18.27
CA GLN A 273 -17.45 2.93 18.97
C GLN A 273 -16.44 2.53 20.06
N ALA A 274 -16.76 1.48 20.81
CA ALA A 274 -15.85 0.95 21.83
C ALA A 274 -14.57 0.38 21.19
N VAL A 275 -14.68 -0.39 20.10
CA VAL A 275 -13.52 -0.90 19.35
C VAL A 275 -12.68 0.26 18.81
N ASN A 276 -13.29 1.29 18.23
CA ASN A 276 -12.57 2.48 17.74
C ASN A 276 -11.81 3.17 18.88
N GLN A 277 -12.45 3.34 20.04
CA GLN A 277 -11.80 3.97 21.17
C GLN A 277 -10.63 3.14 21.73
N ALA A 278 -10.79 1.83 21.82
CA ALA A 278 -9.75 0.94 22.33
C ALA A 278 -8.57 0.80 21.38
N GLU A 279 -8.84 0.55 20.10
CA GLU A 279 -7.82 0.15 19.11
C GLU A 279 -7.18 1.33 18.37
N THR A 280 -7.92 2.43 18.20
CA THR A 280 -7.43 3.58 17.42
C THR A 280 -7.54 4.92 18.19
N LEU A 281 -7.78 4.88 19.50
CA LEU A 281 -7.93 6.07 20.35
C LEU A 281 -9.01 7.05 19.85
N GLY A 282 -10.01 6.55 19.13
CA GLY A 282 -11.07 7.34 18.52
C GLY A 282 -10.67 8.07 17.23
N PHE A 283 -9.46 7.85 16.70
CA PHE A 283 -9.00 8.52 15.46
C PHE A 283 -9.62 7.97 14.20
N SER A 284 -10.11 6.73 14.19
CA SER A 284 -10.81 6.17 13.04
C SER A 284 -12.22 6.76 12.89
N ARG A 285 -12.75 6.72 11.68
CA ARG A 285 -14.12 7.11 11.38
C ARG A 285 -14.98 5.88 11.21
N LEU A 286 -16.09 5.82 11.92
CA LEU A 286 -17.05 4.74 11.72
C LEU A 286 -17.70 4.84 10.33
N THR A 287 -17.97 3.71 9.73
CA THR A 287 -18.58 3.62 8.42
C THR A 287 -19.45 2.38 8.29
N GLY A 288 -20.50 2.45 7.50
CA GLY A 288 -21.31 1.30 7.07
C GLY A 288 -20.90 0.76 5.69
N SER A 289 -19.80 1.26 5.13
CA SER A 289 -19.31 0.86 3.80
C SER A 289 -17.85 0.42 3.86
N ILE A 290 -17.49 -0.60 3.07
CA ILE A 290 -16.09 -0.99 2.85
C ILE A 290 -15.34 0.01 1.98
N VAL A 291 -16.06 0.88 1.24
CA VAL A 291 -15.46 1.96 0.46
C VAL A 291 -15.39 3.21 1.33
N PRO A 292 -14.17 3.69 1.68
CA PRO A 292 -13.99 4.89 2.51
C PRO A 292 -14.66 6.13 1.89
N ARG A 293 -15.24 6.99 2.74
CA ARG A 293 -15.93 8.23 2.31
C ARG A 293 -15.06 9.22 1.54
N ILE A 294 -13.74 9.10 1.62
CA ILE A 294 -12.80 9.97 0.91
C ILE A 294 -12.62 9.61 -0.57
N PHE A 295 -13.11 8.45 -1.00
CA PHE A 295 -13.06 8.07 -2.41
C PHE A 295 -14.12 8.82 -3.21
N GLN A 296 -13.76 9.22 -4.42
CA GLN A 296 -14.69 9.74 -5.39
C GLN A 296 -15.78 8.69 -5.68
N TYR A 297 -17.03 9.12 -5.73
CA TYR A 297 -18.21 8.26 -5.92
C TYR A 297 -18.51 7.28 -4.77
N ALA A 298 -17.88 7.41 -3.60
CA ALA A 298 -18.22 6.60 -2.44
C ALA A 298 -19.68 6.86 -2.01
N VAL A 299 -20.47 5.79 -1.91
CA VAL A 299 -21.81 5.87 -1.33
C VAL A 299 -21.68 5.80 0.20
N HIS A 300 -22.30 6.73 0.88
CA HIS A 300 -22.27 6.80 2.33
C HIS A 300 -23.38 5.98 2.94
N PHE A 301 -22.99 5.01 3.75
CA PHE A 301 -23.88 4.28 4.64
C PHE A 301 -23.50 4.60 6.08
N GLU A 302 -24.51 4.87 6.90
CA GLU A 302 -24.28 4.99 8.34
C GLU A 302 -23.92 3.62 8.92
N PRO A 303 -22.97 3.57 9.87
CA PRO A 303 -22.63 2.32 10.53
C PRO A 303 -23.86 1.78 11.27
N PRO A 304 -24.07 0.44 11.24
CA PRO A 304 -25.12 -0.15 12.06
C PRO A 304 -24.95 0.21 13.54
N ALA A 305 -26.04 0.52 14.21
CA ALA A 305 -26.04 0.76 15.64
C ALA A 305 -25.67 -0.52 16.40
N TYR A 306 -24.99 -0.39 17.53
CA TYR A 306 -24.78 -1.48 18.47
C TYR A 306 -26.10 -1.85 19.15
N ASP A 307 -26.63 -3.02 18.88
CA ASP A 307 -27.91 -3.52 19.41
C ASP A 307 -27.84 -5.05 19.61
N PRO A 308 -27.23 -5.52 20.71
CA PRO A 308 -27.10 -6.95 20.96
C PRO A 308 -28.44 -7.65 21.22
N ALA A 309 -29.47 -6.93 21.70
CA ALA A 309 -30.79 -7.51 21.89
C ALA A 309 -31.45 -7.85 20.54
N ARG A 310 -31.38 -6.94 19.59
CA ARG A 310 -31.83 -7.16 18.22
C ARG A 310 -30.98 -8.22 17.50
N ALA A 311 -29.67 -8.26 17.75
CA ALA A 311 -28.78 -9.28 17.22
C ALA A 311 -29.24 -10.68 17.63
N LYS A 312 -29.47 -10.91 18.93
CA LYS A 312 -29.97 -12.19 19.46
C LYS A 312 -31.35 -12.55 18.88
N LYS A 313 -32.23 -11.57 18.73
CA LYS A 313 -33.53 -11.82 18.08
C LYS A 313 -33.39 -12.27 16.63
N LEU A 314 -32.54 -11.63 15.85
CA LEU A 314 -32.27 -12.03 14.45
C LEU A 314 -31.70 -13.43 14.34
N LEU A 315 -30.77 -13.82 15.24
CA LEU A 315 -30.26 -15.19 15.32
C LEU A 315 -31.37 -16.21 15.63
N ALA A 316 -32.23 -15.91 16.60
CA ALA A 316 -33.36 -16.77 16.95
C ALA A 316 -34.33 -16.91 15.77
N ASP A 317 -34.66 -15.80 15.10
CA ASP A 317 -35.56 -15.77 13.92
C ASP A 317 -34.91 -16.53 12.71
N ALA A 318 -33.58 -16.63 12.68
CA ALA A 318 -32.84 -17.41 11.68
C ALA A 318 -32.69 -18.91 12.04
N GLY A 319 -33.19 -19.34 13.21
CA GLY A 319 -33.13 -20.72 13.68
C GLY A 319 -31.95 -21.02 14.63
N TYR A 320 -31.22 -20.01 15.10
CA TYR A 320 -30.05 -20.14 15.97
C TYR A 320 -30.26 -19.46 17.33
N PRO A 321 -31.31 -19.80 18.14
CA PRO A 321 -31.61 -19.10 19.40
C PRO A 321 -30.50 -19.25 20.46
N ASN A 322 -29.66 -20.29 20.35
CA ASN A 322 -28.53 -20.56 21.25
C ASN A 322 -27.18 -20.29 20.59
N GLY A 323 -27.14 -19.58 19.46
CA GLY A 323 -25.93 -19.42 18.66
C GLY A 323 -25.58 -20.63 17.80
N PHE A 324 -24.42 -20.58 17.20
CA PHE A 324 -23.87 -21.65 16.35
C PHE A 324 -22.35 -21.54 16.34
N ASP A 325 -21.66 -22.60 15.91
CA ASP A 325 -20.22 -22.55 15.65
C ASP A 325 -19.99 -21.74 14.36
N GLY A 326 -19.45 -20.54 14.52
CA GLY A 326 -19.19 -19.60 13.45
C GLY A 326 -17.96 -19.93 12.59
N GLY A 327 -17.22 -21.00 12.94
CA GLY A 327 -15.98 -21.39 12.31
C GLY A 327 -14.76 -20.60 12.84
N ASP A 328 -13.64 -20.75 12.16
CA ASP A 328 -12.40 -20.09 12.53
C ASP A 328 -12.43 -18.59 12.22
N PHE A 329 -12.07 -17.78 13.21
CA PHE A 329 -11.88 -16.34 13.03
C PHE A 329 -10.40 -16.01 12.92
N TYR A 330 -9.98 -15.45 11.80
CA TYR A 330 -8.58 -15.18 11.48
C TYR A 330 -8.33 -13.68 11.31
N PRO A 331 -7.82 -12.97 12.34
CA PRO A 331 -7.46 -11.57 12.22
C PRO A 331 -6.19 -11.41 11.36
N PHE A 332 -6.18 -10.42 10.47
CA PHE A 332 -5.02 -10.11 9.65
C PHE A 332 -3.95 -9.36 10.47
N PRO A 333 -2.70 -9.83 10.56
CA PRO A 333 -1.64 -9.11 11.25
C PRO A 333 -1.40 -7.70 10.64
N PRO A 334 -1.16 -6.65 11.46
CA PRO A 334 -0.90 -6.68 12.90
C PRO A 334 -2.14 -6.47 13.80
N TYR A 335 -3.35 -6.68 13.30
CA TYR A 335 -4.62 -6.30 13.93
C TYR A 335 -5.20 -7.39 14.85
N ASN A 336 -4.34 -8.21 15.47
CA ASN A 336 -4.78 -9.31 16.33
C ASN A 336 -5.63 -8.81 17.54
N SER A 337 -5.21 -7.74 18.19
CA SER A 337 -5.95 -7.14 19.32
C SER A 337 -7.37 -6.71 18.92
N MET A 338 -7.51 -6.06 17.76
CA MET A 338 -8.82 -5.73 17.22
C MET A 338 -9.66 -6.98 16.92
N GLY A 339 -9.02 -8.03 16.39
CA GLY A 339 -9.67 -9.31 16.14
C GLY A 339 -10.20 -9.95 17.42
N GLU A 340 -9.40 -9.99 18.49
CA GLU A 340 -9.81 -10.50 19.80
C GLU A 340 -10.98 -9.70 20.39
N ALA A 341 -10.95 -8.37 20.27
CA ALA A 341 -12.05 -7.51 20.70
C ALA A 341 -13.35 -7.83 19.94
N ILE A 342 -13.27 -8.00 18.61
CA ILE A 342 -14.44 -8.36 17.78
C ILE A 342 -14.95 -9.76 18.13
N GLN A 343 -14.06 -10.73 18.32
CA GLN A 343 -14.42 -12.08 18.73
C GLN A 343 -15.20 -12.07 20.05
N GLY A 344 -14.76 -11.29 21.03
CA GLY A 344 -15.45 -11.13 22.31
C GLY A 344 -16.88 -10.58 22.19
N TYR A 345 -17.18 -9.80 21.15
CA TYR A 345 -18.55 -9.35 20.87
C TYR A 345 -19.42 -10.42 20.19
N LEU A 346 -18.81 -11.37 19.50
CA LEU A 346 -19.52 -12.41 18.73
C LEU A 346 -19.76 -13.69 19.56
N GLN A 347 -19.10 -13.85 20.70
CA GLN A 347 -19.31 -14.92 21.69
C GLN A 347 -20.48 -14.60 22.61
#